data_ed668f2ded574fa4e96894a17a80b35f
#
_entry.id   ed668f2ded574fa4e96894a17a80b35f
#
_cell.length_a   1.000
_cell.length_b   1.000
_cell.length_c   1.000
_cell.angle_alpha   90.00
_cell.angle_beta   90.00
_cell.angle_gamma   90.00
#
_symmetry.space_group_name_H-M   'P 1'
#
loop_
_entity.id
_entity.type
_entity.pdbx_description
1 polymer ?
#
loop_
_entity_poly.entity_id
_entity_poly.type
_entity_poly.pdbx_seq_one_letter_code
_entity_poly.pdbx_strand_id
1 'polypeptide(L)'
;LPCAEVTFRTAAAEESIRVISEAYPEMLVGAGTVLSVDQVKKAVAAGAKFIVSPGFDEEVVKYCLDNNIPVTPGVCTPSDVQKGYKMGLDVLKFFPAEPSGGLSMIKAIAAPYTMMKFIPTGGINENNMEDYLKYDRILAIGGSWMVKSSLVKSGEFEKIKEMSKTAVARVKEIRG
;
A
#
# COMPACT_ATOMS: atom_id res chain seq x y z
N LEU A 1 -8.99 -1.02 -11.57
CA LEU A 1 -8.44 -1.21 -10.23
C LEU A 1 -9.43 -0.67 -9.20
N PRO A 2 -9.77 -1.43 -8.15
CA PRO A 2 -10.65 -0.92 -7.09
C PRO A 2 -9.92 0.01 -6.11
N CYS A 3 -8.59 -0.04 -6.06
CA CYS A 3 -7.76 0.72 -5.13
C CYS A 3 -6.47 1.19 -5.82
N ALA A 4 -6.04 2.41 -5.51
CA ALA A 4 -4.78 2.99 -5.98
C ALA A 4 -4.09 3.78 -4.86
N GLU A 5 -2.76 3.64 -4.74
CA GLU A 5 -1.91 4.42 -3.86
C GLU A 5 -1.08 5.40 -4.70
N VAL A 6 -1.27 6.69 -4.50
CA VAL A 6 -0.47 7.75 -5.14
C VAL A 6 0.66 8.15 -4.20
N THR A 7 1.92 8.00 -4.63
CA THR A 7 3.06 8.30 -3.75
C THR A 7 3.38 9.79 -3.69
N PHE A 8 3.58 10.32 -2.49
CA PHE A 8 3.95 11.72 -2.19
C PHE A 8 5.44 11.98 -2.43
N ARG A 9 5.95 11.62 -3.64
CA ARG A 9 7.36 11.83 -4.02
C ARG A 9 7.59 13.02 -4.93
N THR A 10 6.53 13.60 -5.48
CA THR A 10 6.61 14.75 -6.41
C THR A 10 5.52 15.76 -6.06
N ALA A 11 5.69 16.99 -6.55
CA ALA A 11 4.70 18.05 -6.39
C ALA A 11 3.34 17.73 -7.05
N ALA A 12 3.30 16.77 -7.98
CA ALA A 12 2.07 16.35 -8.65
C ALA A 12 1.17 15.42 -7.80
N ALA A 13 1.61 14.99 -6.63
CA ALA A 13 0.90 13.96 -5.85
C ALA A 13 -0.51 14.42 -5.42
N GLU A 14 -0.64 15.63 -4.86
CA GLU A 14 -1.92 16.19 -4.42
C GLU A 14 -2.90 16.30 -5.59
N GLU A 15 -2.46 16.89 -6.69
CA GLU A 15 -3.29 17.05 -7.88
C GLU A 15 -3.68 15.70 -8.51
N SER A 16 -2.77 14.73 -8.51
CA SER A 16 -3.07 13.38 -8.99
C SER A 16 -4.16 12.70 -8.15
N ILE A 17 -4.10 12.81 -6.82
CA ILE A 17 -5.14 12.28 -5.93
C ILE A 17 -6.48 12.97 -6.21
N ARG A 18 -6.49 14.30 -6.30
CA ARG A 18 -7.70 15.07 -6.57
C ARG A 18 -8.37 14.64 -7.88
N VAL A 19 -7.61 14.63 -8.97
CA VAL A 19 -8.13 14.27 -10.30
C VAL A 19 -8.67 12.83 -10.34
N ILE A 20 -7.96 11.88 -9.73
CA ILE A 20 -8.42 10.48 -9.70
C ILE A 20 -9.68 10.35 -8.84
N SER A 21 -9.71 10.98 -7.67
CA SER A 21 -10.84 10.90 -6.74
C SER A 21 -12.12 11.54 -7.33
N GLU A 22 -11.97 12.62 -8.09
CA GLU A 22 -13.10 13.27 -8.79
C GLU A 22 -13.58 12.44 -9.99
N ALA A 23 -12.64 11.89 -10.78
CA ALA A 23 -12.99 11.12 -11.98
C ALA A 23 -13.53 9.70 -11.67
N TYR A 24 -13.13 9.11 -10.54
CA TYR A 24 -13.48 7.75 -10.14
C TYR A 24 -13.88 7.70 -8.67
N PRO A 25 -15.04 8.25 -8.28
CA PRO A 25 -15.46 8.39 -6.88
C PRO A 25 -15.62 7.04 -6.14
N GLU A 26 -15.85 5.95 -6.85
CA GLU A 26 -15.91 4.59 -6.29
C GLU A 26 -14.54 3.95 -6.07
N MET A 27 -13.45 4.52 -6.62
CA MET A 27 -12.11 4.01 -6.40
C MET A 27 -11.59 4.40 -5.01
N LEU A 28 -11.04 3.45 -4.29
CA LEU A 28 -10.35 3.72 -3.03
C LEU A 28 -8.96 4.30 -3.34
N VAL A 29 -8.85 5.62 -3.34
CA VAL A 29 -7.60 6.34 -3.58
C VAL A 29 -6.93 6.68 -2.25
N GLY A 30 -5.65 6.33 -2.12
CA GLY A 30 -4.85 6.64 -0.95
C GLY A 30 -3.54 7.36 -1.30
N ALA A 31 -2.90 7.91 -0.26
CA ALA A 31 -1.60 8.54 -0.37
C ALA A 31 -0.51 7.65 0.22
N GLY A 32 0.54 7.39 -0.54
CA GLY A 32 1.71 6.64 -0.11
C GLY A 32 2.96 7.49 0.04
N THR A 33 3.96 6.96 0.71
CA THR A 33 5.22 7.68 1.00
C THR A 33 4.95 8.97 1.80
N VAL A 34 3.94 8.93 2.67
CA VAL A 34 3.63 10.05 3.57
C VAL A 34 4.60 10.01 4.76
N LEU A 35 5.29 11.12 5.00
CA LEU A 35 6.40 11.22 5.97
C LEU A 35 6.14 12.23 7.08
N SER A 36 5.01 12.93 7.06
CA SER A 36 4.66 13.93 8.07
C SER A 36 3.16 14.16 8.17
N VAL A 37 2.73 14.70 9.31
CA VAL A 37 1.33 15.10 9.54
C VAL A 37 0.86 16.13 8.52
N ASP A 38 1.71 17.05 8.08
CA ASP A 38 1.36 18.04 7.06
C ASP A 38 1.05 17.37 5.72
N GLN A 39 1.80 16.32 5.34
CA GLN A 39 1.49 15.55 4.14
C GLN A 39 0.18 14.76 4.31
N VAL A 40 -0.14 14.25 5.50
CA VAL A 40 -1.45 13.62 5.77
C VAL A 40 -2.58 14.62 5.50
N LYS A 41 -2.49 15.83 6.08
CA LYS A 41 -3.51 16.88 5.89
C LYS A 41 -3.72 17.22 4.42
N LYS A 42 -2.65 17.41 3.67
CA LYS A 42 -2.69 17.69 2.22
C LYS A 42 -3.30 16.54 1.43
N ALA A 43 -2.89 15.31 1.73
CA ALA A 43 -3.42 14.12 1.07
C ALA A 43 -4.94 13.97 1.27
N VAL A 44 -5.41 14.12 2.51
CA VAL A 44 -6.84 14.04 2.86
C VAL A 44 -7.63 15.18 2.20
N ALA A 45 -7.12 16.41 2.23
CA ALA A 45 -7.72 17.55 1.55
C ALA A 45 -7.84 17.34 0.03
N ALA A 46 -6.89 16.62 -0.58
CA ALA A 46 -6.94 16.23 -1.98
C ALA A 46 -7.89 15.05 -2.29
N GLY A 47 -8.44 14.40 -1.27
CA GLY A 47 -9.41 13.31 -1.43
C GLY A 47 -8.88 11.91 -1.09
N ALA A 48 -7.67 11.79 -0.55
CA ALA A 48 -7.15 10.49 -0.11
C ALA A 48 -8.02 9.90 1.01
N LYS A 49 -8.33 8.61 0.90
CA LYS A 49 -9.18 7.86 1.83
C LYS A 49 -8.36 7.02 2.82
N PHE A 50 -7.08 6.82 2.58
CA PHE A 50 -6.16 6.12 3.46
C PHE A 50 -4.72 6.64 3.28
N ILE A 51 -3.91 6.41 4.29
CA ILE A 51 -2.51 6.84 4.34
C ILE A 51 -1.59 5.62 4.44
N VAL A 52 -0.48 5.69 3.70
CA VAL A 52 0.59 4.68 3.74
C VAL A 52 1.93 5.37 3.91
N SER A 53 2.74 4.92 4.87
CA SER A 53 4.10 5.40 5.06
C SER A 53 5.14 4.31 4.79
N PRO A 54 6.38 4.66 4.42
CA PRO A 54 7.43 3.67 4.17
C PRO A 54 8.00 3.06 5.45
N GLY A 55 7.90 3.76 6.57
CA GLY A 55 8.32 3.34 7.90
C GLY A 55 7.26 3.66 8.94
N PHE A 56 7.55 3.32 10.19
CA PHE A 56 6.65 3.54 11.31
C PHE A 56 6.95 4.88 11.98
N ASP A 57 6.17 5.90 11.68
CA ASP A 57 6.21 7.21 12.33
C ASP A 57 5.04 7.34 13.30
N GLU A 58 5.34 7.48 14.59
CA GLU A 58 4.32 7.49 15.65
C GLU A 58 3.43 8.73 15.61
N GLU A 59 3.95 9.89 15.18
CA GLU A 59 3.15 11.12 15.05
C GLU A 59 2.15 11.00 13.91
N VAL A 60 2.60 10.49 12.76
CA VAL A 60 1.73 10.25 11.60
C VAL A 60 0.65 9.24 11.94
N VAL A 61 1.02 8.11 12.55
CA VAL A 61 0.06 7.06 12.93
C VAL A 61 -0.93 7.60 13.95
N LYS A 62 -0.45 8.25 15.01
CA LYS A 62 -1.32 8.84 16.04
C LYS A 62 -2.29 9.87 15.45
N TYR A 63 -1.80 10.78 14.61
CA TYR A 63 -2.65 11.77 13.97
C TYR A 63 -3.75 11.11 13.13
N CYS A 64 -3.40 10.08 12.35
CA CYS A 64 -4.39 9.36 11.56
C CYS A 64 -5.46 8.70 12.44
N LEU A 65 -5.05 8.00 13.51
CA LEU A 65 -5.98 7.34 14.44
C LEU A 65 -6.91 8.36 15.13
N ASP A 66 -6.36 9.45 15.65
CA ASP A 66 -7.13 10.51 16.32
C ASP A 66 -8.18 11.17 15.39
N ASN A 67 -7.96 11.11 14.07
CA ASN A 67 -8.86 11.70 13.06
C ASN A 67 -9.66 10.65 12.26
N ASN A 68 -9.66 9.38 12.68
CA ASN A 68 -10.34 8.27 12.00
C ASN A 68 -9.91 8.10 10.52
N ILE A 69 -8.63 8.36 10.22
CA ILE A 69 -8.04 8.17 8.90
C ILE A 69 -7.37 6.79 8.87
N PRO A 70 -7.79 5.85 7.98
CA PRO A 70 -7.12 4.56 7.84
C PRO A 70 -5.63 4.74 7.51
N VAL A 71 -4.76 4.05 8.25
CA VAL A 71 -3.31 4.16 8.07
C VAL A 71 -2.64 2.79 8.10
N THR A 72 -1.72 2.56 7.17
CA THR A 72 -0.88 1.36 7.12
C THR A 72 0.60 1.75 7.11
N PRO A 73 1.22 1.90 8.29
CA PRO A 73 2.63 2.25 8.40
C PRO A 73 3.54 1.10 7.97
N GLY A 74 4.71 1.44 7.43
CA GLY A 74 5.73 0.50 7.03
C GLY A 74 6.43 -0.14 8.23
N VAL A 75 6.61 -1.45 8.18
CA VAL A 75 7.32 -2.26 9.18
C VAL A 75 8.24 -3.25 8.49
N CYS A 76 9.30 -3.66 9.18
CA CYS A 76 10.24 -4.64 8.69
C CYS A 76 10.76 -5.58 9.79
N THR A 77 10.54 -5.23 11.05
CA THR A 77 11.04 -5.96 12.21
C THR A 77 9.91 -6.30 13.20
N PRO A 78 10.10 -7.31 14.08
CA PRO A 78 9.15 -7.60 15.15
C PRO A 78 8.90 -6.38 16.07
N SER A 79 9.92 -5.53 16.29
CA SER A 79 9.75 -4.31 17.11
C SER A 79 8.80 -3.30 16.48
N ASP A 80 8.83 -3.16 15.14
CA ASP A 80 7.89 -2.28 14.44
C ASP A 80 6.47 -2.84 14.50
N VAL A 81 6.31 -4.15 14.31
CA VAL A 81 5.00 -4.82 14.44
C VAL A 81 4.44 -4.66 15.86
N GLN A 82 5.30 -4.80 16.88
CA GLN A 82 4.91 -4.60 18.27
C GLN A 82 4.41 -3.16 18.54
N LYS A 83 5.02 -2.15 17.92
CA LYS A 83 4.54 -0.76 17.99
C LYS A 83 3.13 -0.63 17.37
N GLY A 84 2.94 -1.17 16.17
CA GLY A 84 1.63 -1.17 15.50
C GLY A 84 0.55 -1.84 16.35
N TYR A 85 0.84 -3.01 16.90
CA TYR A 85 -0.05 -3.72 17.82
C TYR A 85 -0.44 -2.88 19.04
N LYS A 86 0.54 -2.24 19.70
CA LYS A 86 0.30 -1.38 20.86
C LYS A 86 -0.58 -0.17 20.54
N MET A 87 -0.51 0.35 19.32
CA MET A 87 -1.35 1.46 18.86
C MET A 87 -2.71 1.02 18.33
N GLY A 88 -3.04 -0.27 18.41
CA GLY A 88 -4.34 -0.81 17.99
C GLY A 88 -4.46 -1.05 16.49
N LEU A 89 -3.36 -1.08 15.75
CA LEU A 89 -3.36 -1.45 14.34
C LEU A 89 -3.40 -2.96 14.19
N ASP A 90 -4.18 -3.44 13.23
CA ASP A 90 -4.29 -4.86 12.85
C ASP A 90 -3.77 -5.14 11.43
N VAL A 91 -3.52 -4.10 10.64
CA VAL A 91 -2.95 -4.17 9.29
C VAL A 91 -1.71 -3.29 9.18
N LEU A 92 -0.60 -3.85 8.70
CA LEU A 92 0.66 -3.14 8.53
C LEU A 92 1.23 -3.35 7.11
N LYS A 93 1.90 -2.33 6.56
CA LYS A 93 2.66 -2.48 5.33
C LYS A 93 3.99 -3.15 5.63
N PHE A 94 4.31 -4.25 4.96
CA PHE A 94 5.65 -4.84 5.03
C PHE A 94 6.51 -4.29 3.89
N PHE A 95 7.55 -3.52 4.23
CA PHE A 95 8.35 -2.78 3.24
C PHE A 95 9.82 -2.60 3.67
N PRO A 96 10.76 -2.73 2.72
CA PRO A 96 10.63 -3.26 1.36
C PRO A 96 10.54 -4.79 1.36
N ALA A 97 9.50 -5.39 0.76
CA ALA A 97 9.16 -6.79 0.97
C ALA A 97 10.25 -7.77 0.50
N GLU A 98 10.55 -7.82 -0.78
CA GLU A 98 11.54 -8.77 -1.34
C GLU A 98 12.95 -8.54 -0.77
N PRO A 99 13.50 -7.31 -0.73
CA PRO A 99 14.81 -7.07 -0.14
C PRO A 99 14.93 -7.46 1.34
N SER A 100 13.82 -7.50 2.07
CA SER A 100 13.79 -7.82 3.50
C SER A 100 13.49 -9.30 3.79
N GLY A 101 13.57 -10.17 2.79
CA GLY A 101 13.39 -11.62 2.95
C GLY A 101 12.01 -12.14 2.53
N GLY A 102 11.18 -11.28 1.93
CA GLY A 102 9.95 -11.66 1.25
C GLY A 102 8.93 -12.36 2.14
N LEU A 103 8.17 -13.26 1.54
CA LEU A 103 7.12 -14.01 2.23
C LEU A 103 7.65 -14.86 3.39
N SER A 104 8.88 -15.37 3.30
CA SER A 104 9.51 -16.13 4.39
C SER A 104 9.66 -15.29 5.65
N MET A 105 10.14 -14.05 5.51
CA MET A 105 10.28 -13.13 6.64
C MET A 105 8.93 -12.71 7.22
N ILE A 106 7.94 -12.45 6.37
CA ILE A 106 6.58 -12.14 6.83
C ILE A 106 6.01 -13.30 7.66
N LYS A 107 6.15 -14.55 7.21
CA LYS A 107 5.69 -15.73 7.95
C LYS A 107 6.37 -15.85 9.31
N ALA A 108 7.68 -15.63 9.38
CA ALA A 108 8.44 -15.67 10.63
C ALA A 108 7.99 -14.59 11.61
N ILE A 109 7.79 -13.36 11.13
CA ILE A 109 7.29 -12.25 11.95
C ILE A 109 5.83 -12.48 12.37
N ALA A 110 4.97 -12.94 11.48
CA ALA A 110 3.55 -13.15 11.75
C ALA A 110 3.28 -14.26 12.77
N ALA A 111 4.21 -15.20 12.96
CA ALA A 111 4.03 -16.33 13.87
C ALA A 111 3.66 -15.92 15.31
N PRO A 112 4.37 -14.99 15.98
CA PRO A 112 3.98 -14.51 17.30
C PRO A 112 2.82 -13.49 17.29
N TYR A 113 2.49 -12.88 16.13
CA TYR A 113 1.44 -11.86 16.00
C TYR A 113 0.24 -12.40 15.21
N THR A 114 -0.43 -13.39 15.77
CA THR A 114 -1.47 -14.17 15.07
C THR A 114 -2.68 -13.35 14.60
N MET A 115 -2.92 -12.16 15.17
CA MET A 115 -3.99 -11.24 14.79
C MET A 115 -3.61 -10.30 13.65
N MET A 116 -2.31 -10.10 13.39
CA MET A 116 -1.84 -9.10 12.42
C MET A 116 -1.99 -9.59 10.98
N LYS A 117 -2.34 -8.65 10.10
CA LYS A 117 -2.29 -8.82 8.63
C LYS A 117 -1.29 -7.87 8.01
N PHE A 118 -0.83 -8.23 6.82
CA PHE A 118 0.22 -7.47 6.13
C PHE A 118 -0.17 -7.11 4.72
N ILE A 119 0.35 -5.97 4.25
CA ILE A 119 0.31 -5.52 2.85
C ILE A 119 1.77 -5.40 2.39
N PRO A 120 2.37 -6.47 1.81
CA PRO A 120 3.72 -6.40 1.29
C PRO A 120 3.81 -5.50 0.07
N THR A 121 4.86 -4.67 0.05
CA THR A 121 5.20 -3.77 -1.05
C THR A 121 6.72 -3.74 -1.25
N GLY A 122 7.14 -3.56 -2.51
CA GLY A 122 8.56 -3.54 -2.86
C GLY A 122 9.05 -4.89 -3.37
N GLY A 123 9.21 -4.97 -4.71
CA GLY A 123 9.62 -6.18 -5.41
C GLY A 123 8.48 -7.13 -5.78
N ILE A 124 7.24 -6.83 -5.42
CA ILE A 124 6.08 -7.63 -5.82
C ILE A 124 5.78 -7.39 -7.30
N ASN A 125 5.52 -8.48 -8.02
CA ASN A 125 5.24 -8.48 -9.45
C ASN A 125 4.40 -9.72 -9.85
N GLU A 126 4.13 -9.88 -11.14
CA GLU A 126 3.31 -10.96 -11.69
C GLU A 126 3.83 -12.38 -11.40
N ASN A 127 5.16 -12.53 -11.18
CA ASN A 127 5.76 -13.85 -10.99
C ASN A 127 5.71 -14.33 -9.54
N ASN A 128 5.60 -13.39 -8.56
CA ASN A 128 5.62 -13.75 -7.14
C ASN A 128 4.32 -13.40 -6.39
N MET A 129 3.41 -12.63 -6.99
CA MET A 129 2.18 -12.20 -6.34
C MET A 129 1.30 -13.35 -5.82
N GLU A 130 1.30 -14.49 -6.52
CA GLU A 130 0.49 -15.65 -6.18
C GLU A 130 0.86 -16.24 -4.83
N ASP A 131 2.16 -16.42 -4.57
CA ASP A 131 2.65 -16.97 -3.30
C ASP A 131 2.27 -16.10 -2.11
N TYR A 132 2.35 -14.77 -2.28
CA TYR A 132 1.88 -13.83 -1.28
C TYR A 132 0.36 -13.93 -1.05
N LEU A 133 -0.42 -13.89 -2.12
CA LEU A 133 -1.87 -13.89 -2.03
C LEU A 133 -2.45 -15.20 -1.46
N LYS A 134 -1.77 -16.31 -1.59
CA LYS A 134 -2.17 -17.59 -0.97
C LYS A 134 -1.99 -17.64 0.55
N TYR A 135 -1.20 -16.74 1.13
CA TYR A 135 -1.00 -16.69 2.57
C TYR A 135 -2.10 -15.86 3.23
N ASP A 136 -2.83 -16.44 4.16
CA ASP A 136 -4.03 -15.87 4.81
C ASP A 136 -3.78 -14.57 5.60
N ARG A 137 -2.51 -14.32 6.00
CA ARG A 137 -2.10 -13.09 6.68
C ARG A 137 -1.82 -11.93 5.74
N ILE A 138 -1.83 -12.14 4.44
CA ILE A 138 -1.73 -11.07 3.45
C ILE A 138 -3.12 -10.56 3.12
N LEU A 139 -3.41 -9.31 3.47
CA LEU A 139 -4.68 -8.67 3.16
C LEU A 139 -4.75 -8.25 1.70
N ALA A 140 -3.69 -7.61 1.20
CA ALA A 140 -3.52 -7.14 -0.16
C ALA A 140 -2.03 -7.12 -0.50
N ILE A 141 -1.69 -6.84 -1.75
CA ILE A 141 -0.31 -6.63 -2.21
C ILE A 141 -0.19 -5.28 -2.90
N GLY A 142 0.96 -4.63 -2.75
CA GLY A 142 1.29 -3.40 -3.47
C GLY A 142 2.36 -3.66 -4.53
N GLY A 143 2.05 -3.32 -5.77
CA GLY A 143 2.97 -3.46 -6.89
C GLY A 143 2.84 -2.31 -7.88
N SER A 144 3.91 -2.03 -8.61
CA SER A 144 3.96 -0.97 -9.63
C SER A 144 4.44 -1.46 -10.99
N TRP A 145 4.54 -2.77 -11.19
CA TRP A 145 5.04 -3.34 -12.45
C TRP A 145 4.16 -2.99 -13.66
N MET A 146 2.85 -2.76 -13.44
CA MET A 146 1.91 -2.37 -14.48
C MET A 146 2.01 -0.89 -14.89
N VAL A 147 2.59 -0.03 -14.03
CA VAL A 147 2.72 1.43 -14.26
C VAL A 147 4.18 1.89 -14.27
N LYS A 148 5.05 1.12 -14.93
CA LYS A 148 6.47 1.48 -15.05
C LYS A 148 6.62 2.88 -15.65
N SER A 149 7.56 3.67 -15.13
CA SER A 149 7.83 5.03 -15.61
C SER A 149 8.12 5.11 -17.13
N SER A 150 8.71 4.04 -17.69
CA SER A 150 8.93 3.94 -19.13
C SER A 150 7.61 3.94 -19.92
N LEU A 151 6.62 3.16 -19.48
CA LEU A 151 5.31 3.08 -20.12
C LEU A 151 4.55 4.41 -20.05
N VAL A 152 4.64 5.07 -18.88
CA VAL A 152 4.03 6.40 -18.69
C VAL A 152 4.67 7.43 -19.62
N LYS A 153 6.02 7.47 -19.69
CA LYS A 153 6.76 8.41 -20.53
C LYS A 153 6.54 8.20 -22.02
N SER A 154 6.31 6.94 -22.45
CA SER A 154 6.01 6.60 -23.86
C SER A 154 4.54 6.73 -24.21
N GLY A 155 3.65 7.05 -23.25
CA GLY A 155 2.21 7.17 -23.48
C GLY A 155 1.49 5.85 -23.71
N GLU A 156 2.08 4.72 -23.31
CA GLU A 156 1.51 3.37 -23.50
C GLU A 156 0.37 3.07 -22.49
N PHE A 157 -0.61 3.95 -22.40
CA PHE A 157 -1.68 3.86 -21.39
C PHE A 157 -2.60 2.65 -21.59
N GLU A 158 -2.86 2.22 -22.83
CA GLU A 158 -3.65 1.00 -23.07
C GLU A 158 -2.91 -0.25 -22.55
N LYS A 159 -1.58 -0.30 -22.67
CA LYS A 159 -0.79 -1.38 -22.10
C LYS A 159 -0.84 -1.39 -20.56
N ILE A 160 -0.74 -0.22 -19.92
CA ILE A 160 -0.91 -0.05 -18.47
C ILE A 160 -2.28 -0.58 -18.06
N LYS A 161 -3.34 -0.24 -18.79
CA LYS A 161 -4.71 -0.69 -18.53
C LYS A 161 -4.85 -2.20 -18.65
N GLU A 162 -4.32 -2.82 -19.69
CA GLU A 162 -4.37 -4.28 -19.87
C GLU A 162 -3.56 -5.02 -18.79
N MET A 163 -2.36 -4.56 -18.45
CA MET A 163 -1.57 -5.12 -17.36
C MET A 163 -2.31 -5.01 -16.01
N SER A 164 -2.99 -3.89 -15.78
CA SER A 164 -3.79 -3.68 -14.57
C SER A 164 -5.01 -4.61 -14.52
N LYS A 165 -5.71 -4.83 -15.64
CA LYS A 165 -6.80 -5.80 -15.74
C LYS A 165 -6.32 -7.22 -15.45
N THR A 166 -5.20 -7.61 -16.05
CA THR A 166 -4.59 -8.94 -15.83
C THR A 166 -4.25 -9.14 -14.34
N ALA A 167 -3.65 -8.14 -13.69
CA ALA A 167 -3.34 -8.21 -12.27
C ALA A 167 -4.60 -8.39 -11.41
N VAL A 168 -5.67 -7.63 -11.69
CA VAL A 168 -6.95 -7.75 -10.97
C VAL A 168 -7.61 -9.11 -11.21
N ALA A 169 -7.60 -9.60 -12.46
CA ALA A 169 -8.14 -10.92 -12.78
C ALA A 169 -7.40 -12.02 -12.00
N ARG A 170 -6.07 -11.94 -11.93
CA ARG A 170 -5.27 -12.91 -11.18
C ARG A 170 -5.56 -12.87 -9.67
N VAL A 171 -5.75 -11.68 -9.09
CA VAL A 171 -6.17 -11.57 -7.68
C VAL A 171 -7.51 -12.25 -7.44
N LYS A 172 -8.50 -12.02 -8.32
CA LYS A 172 -9.82 -12.65 -8.20
C LYS A 172 -9.75 -14.18 -8.34
N GLU A 173 -8.93 -14.68 -9.25
CA GLU A 173 -8.73 -16.13 -9.43
C GLU A 173 -8.15 -16.79 -8.18
N ILE A 174 -7.21 -16.12 -7.50
CA ILE A 174 -6.53 -16.65 -6.32
C ILE A 174 -7.40 -16.53 -5.05
N ARG A 175 -8.18 -15.47 -4.94
CA ARG A 175 -8.92 -15.13 -3.71
C ARG A 175 -10.42 -15.42 -3.77
N GLY A 176 -10.96 -15.76 -4.93
CA GLY A 176 -12.38 -15.97 -5.18
C GLY A 176 -13.08 -14.64 -5.41
#